data_8845cd4a99972219b4ddb504971211d7
#
_entry.id   8845cd4a99972219b4ddb504971211d7
#
_cell.length_a   1.000
_cell.length_b   1.000
_cell.length_c   1.000
_cell.angle_alpha   90.00
_cell.angle_beta   90.00
_cell.angle_gamma   90.00
#
_symmetry.space_group_name_H-M   'P 1'
#
loop_
_entity.id
_entity.type
_entity.pdbx_description
1 polymer ?
#
loop_
_entity_poly.entity_id
_entity_poly.type
_entity_poly.pdbx_seq_one_letter_code
_entity_poly.pdbx_strand_id
1 'polypeptide(L)'
;IYLYANNKDEQYSYIEAATNKGYDVLLMDGQLDVAMVSMLEQKFEKSRFTRVDSDVVDNLIVKEDRKSEVLEAGKQDAITIAFKSQLPKMDKVEFNVMTQALGENTAPVMITQSEYMRRMKEMANIQAGMSFYGEMPDMFNLILNSDHKLIKEVLNEEESACQAEVAPIQSEMDAVNKQRNELKDKQKGKKDEDIPTSEKDELNDLDKKWDDLKSKKEAIFVGYASNNKVIRQLIDLALLQNNMLKGEALNNFVKRSIELI
;
A
#
# COMPACT_ATOMS: atom_id res chain seq x y z
N ILE A 1 -23.27 -1.97 5.54
CA ILE A 1 -22.01 -2.31 6.22
C ILE A 1 -22.08 -1.86 7.65
N TYR A 2 -21.76 -2.76 8.59
CA TYR A 2 -21.64 -2.46 10.02
C TYR A 2 -20.16 -2.36 10.38
N LEU A 3 -19.73 -1.17 10.82
CA LEU A 3 -18.36 -0.97 11.29
C LEU A 3 -18.24 -1.45 12.73
N TYR A 4 -17.14 -2.13 13.03
CA TYR A 4 -16.83 -2.55 14.38
C TYR A 4 -15.36 -2.35 14.74
N ALA A 5 -15.10 -2.27 16.04
CA ALA A 5 -13.77 -2.29 16.62
C ALA A 5 -13.72 -3.37 17.72
N ASN A 6 -12.59 -4.02 17.87
CA ASN A 6 -12.38 -5.02 18.94
C ASN A 6 -11.42 -4.51 20.03
N ASN A 7 -10.73 -3.41 19.79
CA ASN A 7 -9.91 -2.73 20.79
C ASN A 7 -10.02 -1.22 20.59
N LYS A 8 -10.72 -0.58 21.53
CA LYS A 8 -11.01 0.85 21.45
C LYS A 8 -9.75 1.73 21.46
N ASP A 9 -8.75 1.34 22.24
CA ASP A 9 -7.55 2.16 22.43
C ASP A 9 -6.60 2.00 21.24
N GLU A 10 -6.38 0.78 20.77
CA GLU A 10 -5.51 0.51 19.62
C GLU A 10 -6.11 1.00 18.30
N GLN A 11 -7.43 1.01 18.18
CA GLN A 11 -8.15 1.41 16.97
C GLN A 11 -8.76 2.81 17.06
N TYR A 12 -8.33 3.61 18.05
CA TYR A 12 -8.94 4.92 18.33
C TYR A 12 -8.98 5.83 17.10
N SER A 13 -7.90 5.96 16.37
CA SER A 13 -7.83 6.84 15.19
C SER A 13 -8.76 6.41 14.05
N TYR A 14 -8.97 5.12 13.86
CA TYR A 14 -9.91 4.59 12.87
C TYR A 14 -11.36 4.80 13.31
N ILE A 15 -11.63 4.62 14.61
CA ILE A 15 -12.94 4.93 15.20
C ILE A 15 -13.24 6.42 15.04
N GLU A 16 -12.31 7.29 15.39
CA GLU A 16 -12.45 8.73 15.24
C GLU A 16 -12.69 9.14 13.78
N ALA A 17 -11.93 8.58 12.83
CA ALA A 17 -12.12 8.83 11.40
C ALA A 17 -13.54 8.42 10.92
N ALA A 18 -14.08 7.31 11.43
CA ALA A 18 -15.43 6.85 11.11
C ALA A 18 -16.48 7.76 11.74
N THR A 19 -16.35 8.10 13.02
CA THR A 19 -17.32 8.92 13.75
C THR A 19 -17.35 10.37 13.27
N ASN A 20 -16.21 10.94 12.86
CA ASN A 20 -16.14 12.27 12.25
C ASN A 20 -16.88 12.35 10.91
N LYS A 21 -17.09 11.20 10.24
CA LYS A 21 -17.92 11.08 9.03
C LYS A 21 -19.38 10.74 9.31
N GLY A 22 -19.78 10.68 10.59
CA GLY A 22 -21.14 10.43 11.05
C GLY A 22 -21.50 8.94 11.06
N TYR A 23 -20.52 8.03 11.11
CA TYR A 23 -20.77 6.60 11.22
C TYR A 23 -20.64 6.13 12.66
N ASP A 24 -21.54 5.23 13.09
CA ASP A 24 -21.42 4.53 14.36
C ASP A 24 -20.48 3.34 14.20
N VAL A 25 -19.70 3.06 15.26
CA VAL A 25 -18.80 1.92 15.35
C VAL A 25 -19.20 1.06 16.53
N LEU A 26 -19.50 -0.23 16.27
CA LEU A 26 -19.80 -1.20 17.30
C LEU A 26 -18.53 -1.62 18.03
N LEU A 27 -18.54 -1.63 19.37
CA LEU A 27 -17.45 -2.24 20.13
C LEU A 27 -17.75 -3.74 20.29
N MET A 28 -16.88 -4.57 19.74
CA MET A 28 -16.95 -6.03 19.74
C MET A 28 -15.63 -6.58 20.34
N ASP A 29 -15.48 -6.43 21.65
CA ASP A 29 -14.27 -6.78 22.42
C ASP A 29 -14.41 -8.12 23.19
N GLY A 30 -15.54 -8.78 23.05
CA GLY A 30 -15.81 -10.09 23.64
C GLY A 30 -15.18 -11.25 22.86
N GLN A 31 -14.75 -12.29 23.55
CA GLN A 31 -14.12 -13.47 22.94
C GLN A 31 -15.02 -14.19 21.90
N LEU A 32 -16.33 -14.08 22.03
CA LEU A 32 -17.30 -14.71 21.12
C LEU A 32 -17.75 -13.81 19.97
N ASP A 33 -17.43 -12.52 20.00
CA ASP A 33 -17.96 -11.53 19.06
C ASP A 33 -17.52 -11.82 17.63
N VAL A 34 -16.26 -12.23 17.41
CA VAL A 34 -15.74 -12.60 16.09
C VAL A 34 -16.50 -13.80 15.50
N ALA A 35 -16.82 -14.80 16.31
CA ALA A 35 -17.62 -15.94 15.88
C ALA A 35 -19.07 -15.53 15.59
N MET A 36 -19.61 -14.62 16.41
CA MET A 36 -20.95 -14.07 16.24
C MET A 36 -21.08 -13.27 14.95
N VAL A 37 -20.08 -12.50 14.55
CA VAL A 37 -20.07 -11.74 13.28
C VAL A 37 -20.35 -12.65 12.10
N SER A 38 -19.66 -13.79 11.97
CA SER A 38 -19.88 -14.73 10.88
C SER A 38 -21.31 -15.30 10.87
N MET A 39 -21.86 -15.56 12.04
CA MET A 39 -23.24 -16.04 12.18
C MET A 39 -24.25 -14.93 11.82
N LEU A 40 -24.00 -13.68 12.22
CA LEU A 40 -24.85 -12.55 11.88
C LEU A 40 -24.87 -12.27 10.38
N GLU A 41 -23.72 -12.36 9.70
CA GLU A 41 -23.62 -12.20 8.24
C GLU A 41 -24.41 -13.28 7.50
N GLN A 42 -24.41 -14.53 7.99
CA GLN A 42 -25.24 -15.61 7.44
C GLN A 42 -26.73 -15.37 7.67
N LYS A 43 -27.10 -14.85 8.83
CA LYS A 43 -28.50 -14.60 9.20
C LYS A 43 -29.09 -13.36 8.52
N PHE A 44 -28.28 -12.36 8.30
CA PHE A 44 -28.65 -11.09 7.65
C PHE A 44 -28.01 -11.02 6.25
N GLU A 45 -28.62 -11.66 5.28
CA GLU A 45 -28.08 -11.90 3.91
C GLU A 45 -27.54 -10.68 3.15
N LYS A 46 -27.88 -9.46 3.56
CA LYS A 46 -27.41 -8.21 2.92
C LYS A 46 -26.52 -7.39 3.83
N SER A 47 -26.05 -7.99 4.92
CA SER A 47 -25.25 -7.30 5.93
C SER A 47 -23.81 -7.80 5.89
N ARG A 48 -22.87 -6.88 6.04
CA ARG A 48 -21.45 -7.17 6.15
C ARG A 48 -20.89 -6.42 7.36
N PHE A 49 -20.14 -7.12 8.18
CA PHE A 49 -19.40 -6.54 9.28
C PHE A 49 -17.95 -6.34 8.87
N THR A 50 -17.42 -5.15 9.10
CA THR A 50 -16.07 -4.81 8.70
C THR A 50 -15.38 -4.07 9.83
N ARG A 51 -14.18 -4.52 10.21
CA ARG A 51 -13.41 -3.86 11.26
C ARG A 51 -12.89 -2.51 10.74
N VAL A 52 -12.91 -1.48 11.60
CA VAL A 52 -12.60 -0.09 11.21
C VAL A 52 -11.22 0.13 10.64
N ASP A 53 -10.25 -0.74 10.96
CA ASP A 53 -8.87 -0.70 10.49
C ASP A 53 -8.59 -1.63 9.29
N SER A 54 -9.63 -2.26 8.73
CA SER A 54 -9.47 -3.16 7.58
C SER A 54 -9.23 -2.43 6.27
N ASP A 55 -9.70 -1.21 6.16
CA ASP A 55 -9.42 -0.26 5.07
C ASP A 55 -9.72 1.17 5.55
N VAL A 56 -9.39 2.16 4.74
CA VAL A 56 -9.83 3.54 5.01
C VAL A 56 -11.35 3.64 4.93
N VAL A 57 -11.93 4.45 5.79
CA VAL A 57 -13.40 4.57 5.93
C VAL A 57 -14.10 4.84 4.59
N ASP A 58 -13.47 5.60 3.71
CA ASP A 58 -14.03 5.93 2.40
C ASP A 58 -14.12 4.74 1.44
N ASN A 59 -13.29 3.73 1.61
CA ASN A 59 -13.38 2.48 0.85
C ASN A 59 -14.37 1.50 1.49
N LEU A 60 -14.49 1.55 2.82
CA LEU A 60 -15.45 0.72 3.56
C LEU A 60 -16.88 1.10 3.23
N ILE A 61 -17.14 2.41 3.09
CA ILE A 61 -18.47 2.97 2.79
C ILE A 61 -18.34 3.87 1.56
N VAL A 62 -18.54 3.27 0.40
CA VAL A 62 -18.46 3.99 -0.90
C VAL A 62 -19.63 4.96 -1.03
N LYS A 63 -19.32 6.25 -1.22
CA LYS A 63 -20.30 7.30 -1.60
C LYS A 63 -20.14 7.62 -3.08
N GLU A 64 -21.27 7.74 -3.80
CA GLU A 64 -21.30 7.95 -5.27
C GLU A 64 -20.67 9.26 -5.72
N ASP A 65 -20.55 10.26 -4.84
CA ASP A 65 -20.14 11.64 -5.20
C ASP A 65 -18.63 11.91 -5.04
N ARG A 66 -17.80 10.89 -4.85
CA ARG A 66 -16.37 11.10 -4.61
C ARG A 66 -15.60 11.38 -5.90
N LYS A 67 -15.24 12.64 -6.13
CA LYS A 67 -14.21 13.03 -7.09
C LYS A 67 -12.86 12.94 -6.40
N SER A 68 -12.16 11.81 -6.54
CA SER A 68 -10.75 11.73 -6.16
C SER A 68 -9.88 12.11 -7.36
N GLU A 69 -9.03 13.11 -7.22
CA GLU A 69 -7.95 13.31 -8.18
C GLU A 69 -6.98 12.13 -8.04
N VAL A 70 -6.93 11.32 -9.08
CA VAL A 70 -5.96 10.21 -9.15
C VAL A 70 -4.61 10.83 -9.48
N LEU A 71 -3.61 10.54 -8.65
CA LEU A 71 -2.24 10.96 -8.90
C LEU A 71 -1.76 10.40 -10.26
N GLU A 72 -1.01 11.18 -11.02
CA GLU A 72 -0.38 10.71 -12.25
C GLU A 72 0.45 9.44 -12.01
N ALA A 73 0.34 8.45 -12.89
CA ALA A 73 0.94 7.13 -12.69
C ALA A 73 2.45 7.19 -12.41
N GLY A 74 3.18 8.08 -13.09
CA GLY A 74 4.62 8.25 -12.86
C GLY A 74 4.96 8.75 -11.46
N LYS A 75 4.18 9.68 -10.92
CA LYS A 75 4.33 10.22 -9.56
C LYS A 75 3.89 9.19 -8.51
N GLN A 76 2.85 8.43 -8.82
CA GLN A 76 2.39 7.34 -7.96
C GLN A 76 3.46 6.26 -7.81
N ASP A 77 4.07 5.82 -8.91
CA ASP A 77 5.14 4.83 -8.89
C ASP A 77 6.35 5.33 -8.09
N ALA A 78 6.79 6.57 -8.35
CA ALA A 78 7.95 7.17 -7.70
C ALA A 78 7.80 7.20 -6.17
N ILE A 79 6.72 7.80 -5.65
CA ILE A 79 6.49 7.89 -4.21
C ILE A 79 6.29 6.52 -3.57
N THR A 80 5.62 5.60 -4.27
CA THR A 80 5.41 4.22 -3.79
C THR A 80 6.74 3.49 -3.62
N ILE A 81 7.65 3.59 -4.58
CA ILE A 81 9.00 3.01 -4.52
C ILE A 81 9.79 3.66 -3.39
N ALA A 82 9.75 5.00 -3.28
CA ALA A 82 10.43 5.75 -2.23
C ALA A 82 10.03 5.26 -0.83
N PHE A 83 8.73 5.22 -0.53
CA PHE A 83 8.23 4.76 0.76
C PHE A 83 8.50 3.27 0.99
N LYS A 84 8.26 2.41 0.00
CA LYS A 84 8.51 0.97 0.09
C LYS A 84 9.96 0.66 0.44
N SER A 85 10.91 1.40 -0.12
CA SER A 85 12.35 1.21 0.13
C SER A 85 12.76 1.49 1.57
N GLN A 86 12.01 2.31 2.31
CA GLN A 86 12.30 2.71 3.68
C GLN A 86 11.53 1.91 4.74
N LEU A 87 10.65 1.00 4.32
CA LEU A 87 9.94 0.12 5.25
C LEU A 87 10.91 -0.84 5.94
N PRO A 88 10.78 -1.04 7.25
CA PRO A 88 11.58 -2.01 7.97
C PRO A 88 11.23 -3.43 7.53
N LYS A 89 12.24 -4.30 7.45
CA LYS A 89 11.99 -5.74 7.28
C LYS A 89 11.51 -6.30 8.62
N MET A 90 10.31 -6.85 8.63
CA MET A 90 9.70 -7.45 9.81
C MET A 90 9.43 -8.93 9.52
N ASP A 91 9.65 -9.78 10.52
CA ASP A 91 9.40 -11.22 10.36
C ASP A 91 7.91 -11.47 10.14
N LYS A 92 7.60 -12.24 9.09
CA LYS A 92 6.22 -12.58 8.70
C LYS A 92 5.27 -11.39 8.50
N VAL A 93 5.80 -10.25 8.07
CA VAL A 93 5.00 -9.06 7.73
C VAL A 93 5.41 -8.57 6.35
N GLU A 94 4.42 -8.33 5.50
CA GLU A 94 4.61 -7.73 4.17
C GLU A 94 3.73 -6.50 4.01
N PHE A 95 4.29 -5.45 3.40
CA PHE A 95 3.58 -4.22 3.11
C PHE A 95 3.36 -4.04 1.62
N ASN A 96 2.12 -3.77 1.24
CA ASN A 96 1.78 -3.20 -0.05
C ASN A 96 1.64 -1.67 0.12
N VAL A 97 2.37 -0.88 -0.67
CA VAL A 97 2.32 0.58 -0.61
C VAL A 97 1.46 1.10 -1.73
N MET A 98 0.50 1.96 -1.41
CA MET A 98 -0.41 2.56 -2.39
C MET A 98 -0.73 4.02 -2.04
N THR A 99 -1.14 4.80 -3.03
CA THR A 99 -1.61 6.17 -2.86
C THR A 99 -3.12 6.23 -2.93
N GLN A 100 -3.73 7.09 -2.10
CA GLN A 100 -5.16 7.39 -2.16
C GLN A 100 -5.41 8.85 -1.80
N ALA A 101 -6.38 9.48 -2.44
CA ALA A 101 -6.85 10.82 -2.10
C ALA A 101 -7.89 10.71 -0.98
N LEU A 102 -7.54 11.12 0.25
CA LEU A 102 -8.36 10.95 1.46
C LEU A 102 -8.82 12.27 2.07
N GLY A 103 -8.49 13.40 1.42
CA GLY A 103 -8.72 14.74 1.93
C GLY A 103 -7.59 15.24 2.85
N GLU A 104 -7.44 16.55 2.91
CA GLU A 104 -6.28 17.23 3.55
C GLU A 104 -6.23 17.01 5.08
N ASN A 105 -7.38 16.77 5.72
CA ASN A 105 -7.50 16.60 7.17
C ASN A 105 -7.33 15.14 7.64
N THR A 106 -7.14 14.19 6.72
CA THR A 106 -6.87 12.79 7.05
C THR A 106 -5.37 12.59 7.21
N ALA A 107 -4.95 11.64 8.06
CA ALA A 107 -3.54 11.36 8.30
C ALA A 107 -2.72 11.19 7.00
N PRO A 108 -1.45 11.63 6.96
CA PRO A 108 -0.60 11.54 5.77
C PRO A 108 -0.31 10.10 5.34
N VAL A 109 -0.15 9.21 6.32
CA VAL A 109 0.13 7.78 6.10
C VAL A 109 -0.71 6.96 7.05
N MET A 110 -1.32 5.90 6.55
CA MET A 110 -2.16 4.99 7.32
C MET A 110 -1.76 3.53 7.01
N ILE A 111 -1.92 2.64 8.00
CA ILE A 111 -1.74 1.21 7.81
C ILE A 111 -3.10 0.53 7.96
N THR A 112 -3.48 -0.30 7.00
CA THR A 112 -4.70 -1.10 7.07
C THR A 112 -4.40 -2.57 6.81
N GLN A 113 -5.27 -3.46 7.32
CA GLN A 113 -5.13 -4.90 7.12
C GLN A 113 -6.42 -5.48 6.55
N SER A 114 -6.33 -6.14 5.39
CA SER A 114 -7.49 -6.74 4.73
C SER A 114 -8.31 -7.62 5.69
N GLU A 115 -9.62 -7.33 5.81
CA GLU A 115 -10.56 -8.09 6.63
C GLU A 115 -10.55 -9.58 6.29
N TYR A 116 -10.52 -9.89 5.00
CA TYR A 116 -10.50 -11.29 4.54
C TYR A 116 -9.26 -12.04 5.02
N MET A 117 -8.07 -11.48 4.83
CA MET A 117 -6.82 -12.12 5.22
C MET A 117 -6.73 -12.30 6.74
N ARG A 118 -7.15 -11.27 7.49
CA ARG A 118 -7.18 -11.32 8.95
C ARG A 118 -8.12 -12.42 9.46
N ARG A 119 -9.36 -12.48 8.94
CA ARG A 119 -10.33 -13.52 9.34
C ARG A 119 -9.84 -14.91 8.98
N MET A 120 -9.22 -15.09 7.82
CA MET A 120 -8.65 -16.38 7.41
C MET A 120 -7.57 -16.85 8.39
N LYS A 121 -6.71 -15.95 8.86
CA LYS A 121 -5.70 -16.28 9.89
C LYS A 121 -6.31 -16.59 11.25
N GLU A 122 -7.29 -15.81 11.69
CA GLU A 122 -8.00 -16.07 12.94
C GLU A 122 -8.69 -17.46 12.92
N MET A 123 -9.32 -17.80 11.81
CA MET A 123 -9.92 -19.13 11.62
C MET A 123 -8.89 -20.26 11.58
N ALA A 124 -7.71 -20.03 10.99
CA ALA A 124 -6.62 -21.00 10.95
C ALA A 124 -6.12 -21.40 12.34
N ASN A 125 -6.19 -20.49 13.31
CA ASN A 125 -5.83 -20.77 14.70
C ASN A 125 -6.86 -21.64 15.43
N ILE A 126 -8.08 -21.72 14.92
CA ILE A 126 -9.21 -22.45 15.53
C ILE A 126 -9.45 -23.79 14.82
N GLN A 127 -9.21 -23.88 13.52
CA GLN A 127 -9.50 -25.06 12.69
C GLN A 127 -8.20 -25.71 12.19
N ALA A 128 -7.90 -26.90 12.65
CA ALA A 128 -6.68 -27.66 12.30
C ALA A 128 -6.47 -27.90 10.78
N GLY A 129 -7.52 -27.84 9.97
CA GLY A 129 -7.42 -28.00 8.50
C GLY A 129 -6.99 -26.73 7.74
N MET A 130 -6.84 -25.59 8.40
CA MET A 130 -6.50 -24.29 7.80
C MET A 130 -5.11 -23.78 8.22
N SER A 131 -4.26 -24.62 8.78
CA SER A 131 -2.93 -24.25 9.30
C SER A 131 -2.05 -23.49 8.30
N PHE A 132 -2.20 -23.76 7.00
CA PHE A 132 -1.49 -23.04 5.93
C PHE A 132 -1.68 -21.51 5.99
N TYR A 133 -2.87 -21.03 6.27
CA TYR A 133 -3.13 -19.59 6.39
C TYR A 133 -2.46 -18.98 7.64
N GLY A 134 -2.28 -19.76 8.70
CA GLY A 134 -1.58 -19.33 9.92
C GLY A 134 -0.08 -19.09 9.71
N GLU A 135 0.51 -19.75 8.71
CA GLU A 135 1.95 -19.60 8.37
C GLU A 135 2.23 -18.49 7.37
N MET A 136 1.20 -17.99 6.67
CA MET A 136 1.36 -16.90 5.71
C MET A 136 1.77 -15.60 6.42
N PRO A 137 2.55 -14.73 5.75
CA PRO A 137 2.87 -13.41 6.28
C PRO A 137 1.60 -12.58 6.50
N ASP A 138 1.63 -11.67 7.46
CA ASP A 138 0.61 -10.65 7.61
C ASP A 138 0.76 -9.60 6.51
N MET A 139 -0.28 -9.46 5.72
CA MET A 139 -0.33 -8.49 4.62
C MET A 139 -0.99 -7.20 5.10
N PHE A 140 -0.23 -6.12 5.07
CA PHE A 140 -0.72 -4.77 5.38
C PHE A 140 -0.65 -3.87 4.16
N ASN A 141 -1.54 -2.89 4.08
CA ASN A 141 -1.44 -1.80 3.14
C ASN A 141 -0.90 -0.56 3.87
N LEU A 142 0.17 0.03 3.34
CA LEU A 142 0.63 1.36 3.71
C LEU A 142 0.00 2.34 2.71
N ILE A 143 -0.95 3.14 3.17
CA ILE A 143 -1.72 4.08 2.34
C ILE A 143 -1.13 5.46 2.51
N LEU A 144 -0.67 6.05 1.41
CA LEU A 144 -0.15 7.41 1.33
C LEU A 144 -1.29 8.33 0.89
N ASN A 145 -1.66 9.29 1.74
CA ASN A 145 -2.72 10.25 1.43
C ASN A 145 -2.21 11.34 0.48
N SER A 146 -2.51 11.23 -0.80
CA SER A 146 -2.05 12.18 -1.82
C SER A 146 -2.60 13.61 -1.66
N ASP A 147 -3.66 13.81 -0.88
CA ASP A 147 -4.21 15.13 -0.59
C ASP A 147 -3.48 15.83 0.56
N HIS A 148 -2.82 15.07 1.43
CA HIS A 148 -2.17 15.64 2.61
C HIS A 148 -0.95 16.48 2.25
N LYS A 149 -0.80 17.63 2.91
CA LYS A 149 0.27 18.61 2.64
C LYS A 149 1.67 18.00 2.66
N LEU A 150 1.99 17.18 3.67
CA LEU A 150 3.32 16.55 3.79
C LEU A 150 3.60 15.56 2.65
N ILE A 151 2.61 14.86 2.14
CA ILE A 151 2.78 13.95 0.99
C ILE A 151 2.99 14.77 -0.29
N LYS A 152 2.24 15.87 -0.48
CA LYS A 152 2.45 16.80 -1.60
C LYS A 152 3.84 17.44 -1.57
N GLU A 153 4.34 17.81 -0.39
CA GLU A 153 5.70 18.32 -0.22
C GLU A 153 6.76 17.28 -0.61
N VAL A 154 6.63 16.05 -0.13
CA VAL A 154 7.55 14.95 -0.49
C VAL A 154 7.52 14.68 -2.00
N LEU A 155 6.34 14.69 -2.64
CA LEU A 155 6.20 14.52 -4.09
C LEU A 155 6.92 15.64 -4.89
N ASN A 156 6.77 16.89 -4.48
CA ASN A 156 7.40 18.03 -5.13
C ASN A 156 8.92 18.03 -4.96
N GLU A 157 9.41 17.67 -3.76
CA GLU A 157 10.83 17.54 -3.48
C GLU A 157 11.45 16.39 -4.28
N GLU A 158 10.78 15.24 -4.34
CA GLU A 158 11.20 14.07 -5.09
C GLU A 158 11.30 14.38 -6.59
N GLU A 159 10.26 14.99 -7.16
CA GLU A 159 10.26 15.40 -8.55
C GLU A 159 11.43 16.35 -8.85
N SER A 160 11.64 17.36 -8.00
CA SER A 160 12.72 18.33 -8.17
C SER A 160 14.11 17.71 -8.06
N ALA A 161 14.28 16.74 -7.18
CA ALA A 161 15.56 16.09 -6.92
C ALA A 161 15.90 15.03 -7.98
N CYS A 162 14.90 14.29 -8.48
CA CYS A 162 15.13 13.11 -9.32
C CYS A 162 14.91 13.38 -10.81
N GLN A 163 14.20 14.44 -11.21
CA GLN A 163 13.80 14.68 -12.60
C GLN A 163 14.96 14.67 -13.59
N ALA A 164 16.10 15.29 -13.24
CA ALA A 164 17.25 15.40 -14.13
C ALA A 164 17.85 14.03 -14.49
N GLU A 165 17.84 13.07 -13.53
CA GLU A 165 18.35 11.72 -13.73
C GLU A 165 17.30 10.77 -14.31
N VAL A 166 16.02 10.96 -13.93
CA VAL A 166 14.90 10.11 -14.37
C VAL A 166 14.50 10.39 -15.82
N ALA A 167 14.47 11.66 -16.26
CA ALA A 167 13.99 12.03 -17.58
C ALA A 167 14.68 11.31 -18.76
N PRO A 168 16.02 11.19 -18.81
CA PRO A 168 16.67 10.45 -19.88
C PRO A 168 16.37 8.95 -19.83
N ILE A 169 16.28 8.35 -18.64
CA ILE A 169 15.93 6.92 -18.48
C ILE A 169 14.49 6.69 -18.93
N GLN A 170 13.55 7.56 -18.56
CA GLN A 170 12.15 7.47 -18.99
C GLN A 170 12.02 7.56 -20.52
N SER A 171 12.75 8.49 -21.15
CA SER A 171 12.75 8.60 -22.62
C SER A 171 13.28 7.32 -23.30
N GLU A 172 14.30 6.70 -22.74
CA GLU A 172 14.81 5.43 -23.27
C GLU A 172 13.84 4.28 -23.03
N MET A 173 13.20 4.22 -21.85
CA MET A 173 12.12 3.26 -21.54
C MET A 173 10.97 3.38 -22.53
N ASP A 174 10.53 4.60 -22.86
CA ASP A 174 9.45 4.83 -23.80
C ASP A 174 9.81 4.33 -25.21
N ALA A 175 11.06 4.56 -25.64
CA ALA A 175 11.57 4.05 -26.92
C ALA A 175 11.61 2.50 -26.95
N VAL A 176 12.11 1.88 -25.89
CA VAL A 176 12.14 0.41 -25.74
C VAL A 176 10.72 -0.16 -25.71
N ASN A 177 9.81 0.48 -24.97
CA ASN A 177 8.42 0.02 -24.90
C ASN A 177 7.69 0.09 -26.25
N LYS A 178 7.97 1.13 -27.04
CA LYS A 178 7.46 1.24 -28.40
C LYS A 178 7.91 0.06 -29.26
N GLN A 179 9.21 -0.27 -29.26
CA GLN A 179 9.76 -1.40 -29.99
C GLN A 179 9.16 -2.74 -29.54
N ARG A 180 9.03 -2.95 -28.23
CA ARG A 180 8.37 -4.14 -27.64
C ARG A 180 6.94 -4.30 -28.14
N ASN A 181 6.16 -3.22 -28.15
CA ASN A 181 4.78 -3.24 -28.60
C ASN A 181 4.68 -3.51 -30.10
N GLU A 182 5.53 -2.94 -30.93
CA GLU A 182 5.59 -3.21 -32.35
C GLU A 182 5.90 -4.69 -32.66
N LEU A 183 6.82 -5.32 -31.92
CA LEU A 183 7.12 -6.75 -32.03
C LEU A 183 5.95 -7.61 -31.54
N LYS A 184 5.36 -7.30 -30.42
CA LYS A 184 4.20 -8.01 -29.87
C LYS A 184 2.99 -7.95 -30.83
N ASP A 185 2.78 -6.80 -31.47
CA ASP A 185 1.70 -6.65 -32.48
C ASP A 185 1.97 -7.46 -33.73
N LYS A 186 3.23 -7.59 -34.18
CA LYS A 186 3.61 -8.48 -35.28
C LYS A 186 3.41 -9.96 -34.98
N GLN A 187 3.52 -10.34 -33.72
CA GLN A 187 3.34 -11.73 -33.24
C GLN A 187 1.88 -12.06 -32.90
N LYS A 188 1.02 -11.06 -32.75
CA LYS A 188 -0.39 -11.21 -32.37
C LYS A 188 -1.12 -12.12 -33.36
N GLY A 189 -1.72 -13.20 -32.85
CA GLY A 189 -2.46 -14.18 -33.65
C GLY A 189 -1.62 -15.28 -34.29
N LYS A 190 -0.29 -15.23 -34.19
CA LYS A 190 0.59 -16.33 -34.59
C LYS A 190 0.70 -17.37 -33.47
N LYS A 191 0.89 -18.63 -33.82
CA LYS A 191 1.29 -19.66 -32.85
C LYS A 191 2.76 -19.48 -32.50
N ASP A 192 3.16 -19.91 -31.33
CA ASP A 192 4.55 -19.79 -30.87
C ASP A 192 5.57 -20.45 -31.80
N GLU A 193 5.16 -21.53 -32.49
CA GLU A 193 5.94 -22.26 -33.49
C GLU A 193 6.16 -21.46 -34.78
N ASP A 194 5.27 -20.53 -35.11
CA ASP A 194 5.28 -19.71 -36.32
C ASP A 194 6.06 -18.37 -36.12
N ILE A 195 6.53 -18.09 -34.90
CA ILE A 195 7.29 -16.88 -34.58
C ILE A 195 8.78 -17.19 -34.82
N PRO A 196 9.45 -16.41 -35.70
CA PRO A 196 10.89 -16.58 -35.92
C PRO A 196 11.71 -16.46 -34.64
N THR A 197 12.72 -17.31 -34.47
CA THR A 197 13.61 -17.28 -33.30
C THR A 197 14.26 -15.90 -33.13
N SER A 198 14.63 -15.25 -34.23
CA SER A 198 15.19 -13.89 -34.19
C SER A 198 14.25 -12.85 -33.59
N GLU A 199 12.94 -12.93 -33.84
CA GLU A 199 11.94 -12.03 -33.23
C GLU A 199 11.74 -12.32 -31.74
N LYS A 200 11.85 -13.60 -31.33
CA LYS A 200 11.80 -13.99 -29.90
C LYS A 200 13.04 -13.50 -29.15
N ASP A 201 14.21 -13.66 -29.74
CA ASP A 201 15.49 -13.20 -29.17
C ASP A 201 15.49 -11.68 -29.03
N GLU A 202 15.05 -10.95 -30.07
CA GLU A 202 14.93 -9.49 -30.05
C GLU A 202 13.98 -9.01 -28.94
N LEU A 203 12.81 -9.65 -28.80
CA LEU A 203 11.85 -9.32 -27.74
C LEU A 203 12.45 -9.57 -26.34
N ASN A 204 13.14 -10.69 -26.16
CA ASN A 204 13.81 -11.04 -24.91
C ASN A 204 14.91 -10.03 -24.54
N ASP A 205 15.68 -9.55 -25.51
CA ASP A 205 16.71 -8.54 -25.28
C ASP A 205 16.10 -7.17 -24.94
N LEU A 206 14.99 -6.80 -25.58
CA LEU A 206 14.23 -5.61 -25.22
C LEU A 206 13.59 -5.72 -23.83
N ASP A 207 13.11 -6.88 -23.43
CA ASP A 207 12.58 -7.13 -22.09
C ASP A 207 13.69 -6.96 -21.04
N LYS A 208 14.88 -7.55 -21.25
CA LYS A 208 16.04 -7.36 -20.36
C LYS A 208 16.44 -5.89 -20.25
N LYS A 209 16.48 -5.18 -21.40
CA LYS A 209 16.81 -3.76 -21.42
C LYS A 209 15.79 -2.93 -20.66
N TRP A 210 14.52 -3.26 -20.79
CA TRP A 210 13.44 -2.62 -20.01
C TRP A 210 13.61 -2.82 -18.51
N ASP A 211 13.89 -4.04 -18.08
CA ASP A 211 14.09 -4.37 -16.67
C ASP A 211 15.32 -3.68 -16.08
N ASP A 212 16.41 -3.57 -16.85
CA ASP A 212 17.62 -2.83 -16.45
C ASP A 212 17.32 -1.32 -16.28
N LEU A 213 16.62 -0.71 -17.24
CA LEU A 213 16.23 0.70 -17.16
C LEU A 213 15.28 0.95 -16.00
N LYS A 214 14.32 0.05 -15.78
CA LYS A 214 13.40 0.11 -14.64
C LYS A 214 14.17 0.06 -13.32
N SER A 215 15.10 -0.88 -13.18
CA SER A 215 15.94 -1.00 -11.98
C SER A 215 16.80 0.24 -11.73
N LYS A 216 17.36 0.85 -12.79
CA LYS A 216 18.11 2.12 -12.69
C LYS A 216 17.20 3.26 -12.22
N LYS A 217 15.99 3.39 -12.78
CA LYS A 217 15.01 4.39 -12.37
C LYS A 217 14.60 4.21 -10.92
N GLU A 218 14.31 2.98 -10.48
CA GLU A 218 13.96 2.66 -9.10
C GLU A 218 15.11 3.02 -8.14
N ALA A 219 16.36 2.76 -8.51
CA ALA A 219 17.52 3.08 -7.69
C ALA A 219 17.66 4.58 -7.39
N ILE A 220 17.24 5.46 -8.31
CA ILE A 220 17.23 6.92 -8.10
C ILE A 220 16.23 7.27 -6.98
N PHE A 221 15.02 6.75 -7.05
CA PHE A 221 13.99 7.01 -6.01
C PHE A 221 14.38 6.44 -4.64
N VAL A 222 15.00 5.26 -4.63
CA VAL A 222 15.56 4.65 -3.40
C VAL A 222 16.67 5.53 -2.82
N GLY A 223 17.56 6.05 -3.66
CA GLY A 223 18.63 6.98 -3.25
C GLY A 223 18.07 8.26 -2.62
N TYR A 224 17.08 8.88 -3.24
CA TYR A 224 16.36 10.03 -2.68
C TYR A 224 15.74 9.70 -1.32
N ALA A 225 14.96 8.62 -1.25
CA ALA A 225 14.25 8.23 -0.04
C ALA A 225 15.19 7.94 1.14
N SER A 226 16.35 7.36 0.88
CA SER A 226 17.35 7.04 1.91
C SER A 226 17.89 8.28 2.62
N ASN A 227 17.87 9.43 1.95
CA ASN A 227 18.32 10.72 2.48
C ASN A 227 17.17 11.58 3.01
N ASN A 228 15.92 11.18 2.79
CA ASN A 228 14.74 11.96 3.20
C ASN A 228 14.25 11.52 4.59
N LYS A 229 14.51 12.39 5.61
CA LYS A 229 14.11 12.12 6.99
C LYS A 229 12.58 12.12 7.18
N VAL A 230 11.84 12.87 6.35
CA VAL A 230 10.37 13.00 6.45
C VAL A 230 9.70 11.69 6.08
N ILE A 231 10.12 11.03 4.98
CA ILE A 231 9.58 9.72 4.57
C ILE A 231 9.69 8.71 5.72
N ARG A 232 10.88 8.60 6.31
CA ARG A 232 11.10 7.66 7.41
C ARG A 232 10.27 8.03 8.65
N GLN A 233 10.14 9.33 8.95
CA GLN A 233 9.34 9.81 10.07
C GLN A 233 7.85 9.45 9.89
N LEU A 234 7.31 9.64 8.69
CA LEU A 234 5.92 9.32 8.37
C LEU A 234 5.63 7.82 8.46
N ILE A 235 6.55 6.98 7.98
CA ILE A 235 6.44 5.51 8.11
C ILE A 235 6.42 5.13 9.59
N ASP A 236 7.37 5.63 10.38
CA ASP A 236 7.49 5.26 11.79
C ASP A 236 6.29 5.76 12.62
N LEU A 237 5.71 6.92 12.28
CA LEU A 237 4.45 7.39 12.89
C LEU A 237 3.30 6.41 12.62
N ALA A 238 3.15 5.95 11.37
CA ALA A 238 2.12 4.98 11.02
C ALA A 238 2.34 3.62 11.71
N LEU A 239 3.59 3.16 11.80
CA LEU A 239 3.94 1.93 12.52
C LEU A 239 3.69 2.07 14.03
N LEU A 240 4.02 3.22 14.62
CA LEU A 240 3.77 3.50 16.04
C LEU A 240 2.28 3.45 16.36
N GLN A 241 1.46 4.09 15.53
CA GLN A 241 0.01 4.12 15.67
C GLN A 241 -0.63 2.73 15.64
N ASN A 242 0.02 1.78 14.96
CA ASN A 242 -0.42 0.40 14.84
C ASN A 242 0.32 -0.58 15.79
N ASN A 243 1.01 -0.08 16.82
CA ASN A 243 1.80 -0.88 17.77
C ASN A 243 2.90 -1.75 17.13
N MET A 244 3.34 -1.39 15.91
CA MET A 244 4.35 -2.11 15.14
C MET A 244 5.75 -1.53 15.33
N LEU A 245 5.91 -0.36 15.95
CA LEU A 245 7.19 0.28 16.23
C LEU A 245 7.62 0.02 17.68
N LYS A 246 8.70 -0.78 17.86
CA LYS A 246 9.17 -1.19 19.19
C LYS A 246 10.70 -1.18 19.28
N GLY A 247 11.22 -1.26 20.49
CA GLY A 247 12.64 -1.46 20.77
C GLY A 247 13.54 -0.36 20.20
N GLU A 248 14.60 -0.76 19.50
CA GLU A 248 15.58 0.15 18.91
C GLU A 248 14.96 1.09 17.87
N ALA A 249 14.03 0.59 17.05
CA ALA A 249 13.33 1.40 16.04
C ALA A 249 12.54 2.55 16.69
N LEU A 250 11.85 2.30 17.79
CA LEU A 250 11.15 3.33 18.57
C LEU A 250 12.13 4.34 19.15
N ASN A 251 13.26 3.89 19.70
CA ASN A 251 14.27 4.81 20.24
C ASN A 251 14.87 5.72 19.15
N ASN A 252 15.15 5.17 17.98
CA ASN A 252 15.65 5.92 16.83
C ASN A 252 14.60 6.91 16.28
N PHE A 253 13.34 6.53 16.28
CA PHE A 253 12.23 7.42 15.96
C PHE A 253 12.17 8.63 16.92
N VAL A 254 12.25 8.39 18.24
CA VAL A 254 12.23 9.46 19.25
C VAL A 254 13.40 10.42 19.04
N LYS A 255 14.63 9.90 18.85
CA LYS A 255 15.81 10.75 18.58
C LYS A 255 15.61 11.63 17.35
N ARG A 256 15.15 11.05 16.24
CA ARG A 256 14.90 11.79 15.00
C ARG A 256 13.77 12.81 15.15
N SER A 257 12.72 12.49 15.92
CA SER A 257 11.64 13.45 16.22
C SER A 257 12.15 14.70 16.94
N ILE A 258 13.10 14.54 17.87
CA ILE A 258 13.74 15.66 18.59
C ILE A 258 14.58 16.53 17.63
N GLU A 259 15.23 15.91 16.64
CA GLU A 259 16.01 16.64 15.62
C GLU A 259 15.15 17.46 14.64
N LEU A 260 13.86 17.12 14.50
CA LEU A 260 12.92 17.77 13.57
C LEU A 260 12.16 18.94 14.23
N ILE A 261 12.21 19.07 15.56
CA ILE A 261 11.63 20.18 16.35
C ILE A 261 12.61 21.32 16.47
#